data_a3b606cfbe1f4630cf7f72c9ce58ed8f
#
_entry.id   a3b606cfbe1f4630cf7f72c9ce58ed8f
#
_cell.length_a   1.000
_cell.length_b   1.000
_cell.length_c   1.000
_cell.angle_alpha   90.00
_cell.angle_beta   90.00
_cell.angle_gamma   90.00
#
_symmetry.space_group_name_H-M   'P 1'
#
loop_
_entity.id
_entity.type
_entity.pdbx_description
1 polymer ?
#
loop_
_entity_poly.entity_id
_entity_poly.type
_entity_poly.pdbx_seq_one_letter_code
_entity_poly.pdbx_strand_id
1 'polypeptide(L)'
;MNRKIKFRAKELSSNNWVYGYYAMRSEESPVPETNEWYCEHYILIDKGIQGFEEVEIDIKTLSQFTGILDKSNAEIYEGDFVSTDLQRPHNKVIYKNGAFMFECYDDNLYHDIFYSTSELEQSNYKYGKVIGNIIDNPELDYLPS
;
A
#
# COMPACT_ATOMS: atom_id res chain seq x y z
N MET A 1 21.85 -3.65 -2.08
CA MET A 1 20.41 -3.91 -2.24
C MET A 1 19.77 -2.74 -2.96
N ASN A 2 19.20 -2.98 -4.14
CA ASN A 2 18.69 -1.89 -5.00
C ASN A 2 17.17 -1.68 -4.89
N ARG A 3 16.53 -2.23 -3.84
CA ARG A 3 15.08 -2.07 -3.65
C ARG A 3 14.79 -0.69 -3.04
N LYS A 4 13.97 0.10 -3.73
CA LYS A 4 13.47 1.36 -3.20
C LYS A 4 12.41 1.10 -2.14
N ILE A 5 12.65 1.55 -0.91
CA ILE A 5 11.68 1.51 0.17
C ILE A 5 10.96 2.85 0.20
N LYS A 6 9.65 2.82 -0.01
CA LYS A 6 8.80 4.02 -0.09
C LYS A 6 7.42 3.68 0.45
N PHE A 7 6.78 4.67 1.05
CA PHE A 7 5.44 4.58 1.61
C PHE A 7 4.54 5.64 1.00
N ARG A 8 3.24 5.42 1.09
CA ARG A 8 2.22 6.43 0.88
C ARG A 8 1.21 6.40 2.02
N ALA A 9 0.57 7.53 2.28
CA ALA A 9 -0.55 7.63 3.21
C ALA A 9 -1.40 8.85 2.88
N LYS A 10 -2.58 8.95 3.46
CA LYS A 10 -3.42 10.16 3.38
C LYS A 10 -2.95 11.20 4.40
N GLU A 11 -2.70 12.42 3.94
CA GLU A 11 -2.47 13.57 4.82
C GLU A 11 -3.71 13.86 5.64
N LEU A 12 -3.56 14.06 6.96
CA LEU A 12 -4.69 14.31 7.85
C LEU A 12 -5.47 15.58 7.49
N SER A 13 -4.78 16.65 7.07
CA SER A 13 -5.41 17.94 6.81
C SER A 13 -6.18 18.00 5.48
N SER A 14 -5.67 17.34 4.44
CA SER A 14 -6.21 17.45 3.07
C SER A 14 -6.88 16.19 2.55
N ASN A 15 -6.62 15.05 3.19
CA ASN A 15 -7.01 13.71 2.69
C ASN A 15 -6.41 13.35 1.32
N ASN A 16 -5.33 14.03 0.92
CA ASN A 16 -4.59 13.71 -0.30
C ASN A 16 -3.51 12.68 -0.04
N TRP A 17 -3.18 11.87 -1.04
CA TRP A 17 -2.05 10.95 -0.97
C TRP A 17 -0.72 11.71 -0.95
N VAL A 18 0.13 11.36 0.01
CA VAL A 18 1.53 11.81 0.09
C VAL A 18 2.46 10.62 0.08
N TYR A 19 3.65 10.80 -0.49
CA TYR A 19 4.61 9.74 -0.78
C TYR A 19 5.99 10.08 -0.22
N GLY A 20 6.64 9.12 0.40
CA GLY A 20 7.97 9.33 0.97
C GLY A 20 8.39 8.25 1.96
N TYR A 21 9.13 8.65 2.97
CA TYR A 21 9.58 7.76 4.04
C TYR A 21 8.63 7.85 5.23
N TYR A 22 8.34 6.72 5.83
CA TYR A 22 7.51 6.71 7.05
C TYR A 22 8.37 7.00 8.29
N ALA A 23 7.84 7.87 9.16
CA ALA A 23 8.41 8.15 10.46
C ALA A 23 7.31 8.23 11.53
N MET A 24 7.67 7.89 12.74
CA MET A 24 6.80 7.97 13.92
C MET A 24 7.50 8.79 15.02
N ARG A 25 6.74 9.64 15.67
CA ARG A 25 7.16 10.35 16.87
C ARG A 25 6.22 9.99 18.02
N SER A 26 6.75 9.54 19.13
CA SER A 26 5.99 9.32 20.36
C SER A 26 6.27 10.44 21.35
N GLU A 27 5.28 10.84 22.12
CA GLU A 27 5.51 11.76 23.25
C GLU A 27 6.25 11.05 24.38
N GLU A 28 7.03 11.81 25.14
CA GLU A 28 7.84 11.29 26.25
C GLU A 28 7.01 10.86 27.47
N SER A 29 5.74 11.26 27.53
CA SER A 29 4.84 10.95 28.64
C SER A 29 3.53 10.36 28.14
N PRO A 30 3.00 9.34 28.81
CA PRO A 30 1.67 8.84 28.49
C PRO A 30 0.61 9.90 28.78
N VAL A 31 -0.48 9.88 28.02
CA VAL A 31 -1.65 10.73 28.29
C VAL A 31 -2.16 10.40 29.69
N PRO A 32 -2.28 11.38 30.62
CA PRO A 32 -2.56 11.10 32.03
C PRO A 32 -3.86 10.32 32.30
N GLU A 33 -4.83 10.44 31.42
CA GLU A 33 -6.16 9.83 31.60
C GLU A 33 -6.25 8.37 31.10
N THR A 34 -5.43 7.99 30.10
CA THR A 34 -5.52 6.68 29.47
C THR A 34 -4.31 5.79 29.70
N ASN A 35 -3.20 6.38 30.17
CA ASN A 35 -1.90 5.74 30.27
C ASN A 35 -1.38 5.16 28.94
N GLU A 36 -1.90 5.65 27.82
CA GLU A 36 -1.48 5.30 26.47
C GLU A 36 -0.51 6.35 25.93
N TRP A 37 0.48 5.89 25.16
CA TRP A 37 1.43 6.77 24.51
C TRP A 37 0.76 7.36 23.27
N TYR A 38 0.75 8.68 23.16
CA TYR A 38 0.32 9.35 21.93
C TYR A 38 1.42 9.26 20.90
N CYS A 39 1.10 8.72 19.72
CA CYS A 39 2.01 8.61 18.61
C CYS A 39 1.51 9.45 17.43
N GLU A 40 2.39 10.28 16.90
CA GLU A 40 2.17 10.99 15.65
C GLU A 40 2.88 10.26 14.52
N HIS A 41 2.24 10.18 13.37
CA HIS A 41 2.72 9.47 12.21
C HIS A 41 2.92 10.45 11.05
N TYR A 42 4.05 10.32 10.36
CA TYR A 42 4.45 11.24 9.30
C TYR A 42 4.92 10.51 8.05
N ILE A 43 4.71 11.15 6.91
CA ILE A 43 5.49 10.90 5.70
C ILE A 43 6.52 12.03 5.56
N LEU A 44 7.77 11.65 5.40
CA LEU A 44 8.89 12.55 5.14
C LEU A 44 9.09 12.62 3.63
N ILE A 45 8.82 13.80 3.07
CA ILE A 45 8.99 14.06 1.64
C ILE A 45 10.39 14.64 1.43
N ASP A 46 11.19 13.98 0.59
CA ASP A 46 12.54 14.45 0.25
C ASP A 46 12.46 15.70 -0.64
N LYS A 47 13.02 16.80 -0.14
CA LYS A 47 13.14 18.09 -0.85
C LYS A 47 14.59 18.35 -1.32
N GLY A 48 15.40 17.30 -1.39
CA GLY A 48 16.79 17.39 -1.78
C GLY A 48 17.63 18.19 -0.78
N ILE A 49 18.34 19.20 -1.25
CA ILE A 49 19.21 20.03 -0.40
C ILE A 49 18.46 20.79 0.71
N GLN A 50 17.14 20.97 0.57
CA GLN A 50 16.29 21.60 1.58
C GLN A 50 15.89 20.65 2.72
N GLY A 51 16.31 19.37 2.66
CA GLY A 51 16.00 18.36 3.66
C GLY A 51 14.63 17.71 3.41
N PHE A 52 13.90 17.43 4.51
CA PHE A 52 12.62 16.74 4.45
C PHE A 52 11.48 17.67 4.87
N GLU A 53 10.36 17.54 4.17
CA GLU A 53 9.07 18.06 4.62
C GLU A 53 8.34 16.96 5.41
N GLU A 54 7.92 17.27 6.65
CA GLU A 54 7.14 16.36 7.49
C GLU A 54 5.65 16.59 7.24
N VAL A 55 4.93 15.56 6.84
CA VAL A 55 3.48 15.62 6.62
C VAL A 55 2.80 14.62 7.54
N GLU A 56 1.96 15.12 8.45
CA GLU A 56 1.19 14.28 9.36
C GLU A 56 0.11 13.49 8.61
N ILE A 57 -0.01 12.20 8.91
CA ILE A 57 -0.82 11.26 8.15
C ILE A 57 -1.82 10.49 9.01
N ASP A 58 -2.88 10.00 8.38
CA ASP A 58 -3.72 8.97 8.94
C ASP A 58 -3.02 7.61 8.80
N ILE A 59 -2.57 7.05 9.92
CA ILE A 59 -1.84 5.77 9.99
C ILE A 59 -2.65 4.60 9.39
N LYS A 60 -3.97 4.66 9.44
CA LYS A 60 -4.84 3.62 8.86
C LYS A 60 -4.73 3.52 7.35
N THR A 61 -4.21 4.55 6.70
CA THR A 61 -4.02 4.61 5.25
C THR A 61 -2.60 4.30 4.80
N LEU A 62 -1.68 4.08 5.76
CA LEU A 62 -0.28 3.82 5.46
C LEU A 62 -0.14 2.52 4.67
N SER A 63 0.55 2.60 3.53
CA SER A 63 0.88 1.43 2.72
C SER A 63 2.26 1.54 2.10
N GLN A 64 2.90 0.39 1.89
CA GLN A 64 4.26 0.31 1.38
C GLN A 64 4.28 0.01 -0.12
N PHE A 65 5.23 0.65 -0.83
CA PHE A 65 5.55 0.33 -2.21
C PHE A 65 6.12 -1.09 -2.31
N THR A 66 5.58 -1.89 -3.21
CA THR A 66 6.00 -3.29 -3.40
C THR A 66 7.37 -3.43 -4.05
N GLY A 67 7.87 -2.37 -4.71
CA GLY A 67 9.06 -2.40 -5.57
C GLY A 67 8.74 -2.70 -7.03
N ILE A 68 7.47 -2.92 -7.38
CA ILE A 68 7.01 -3.29 -8.71
C ILE A 68 6.20 -2.16 -9.32
N LEU A 69 6.38 -1.96 -10.63
CA LEU A 69 5.58 -1.06 -11.45
C LEU A 69 4.55 -1.84 -12.26
N ASP A 70 3.40 -1.23 -12.52
CA ASP A 70 2.41 -1.78 -13.44
C ASP A 70 2.81 -1.56 -14.93
N LYS A 71 1.99 -2.04 -15.85
CA LYS A 71 2.24 -1.88 -17.29
C LYS A 71 2.32 -0.43 -17.78
N SER A 72 1.79 0.51 -17.00
CA SER A 72 1.82 1.95 -17.28
C SER A 72 2.93 2.68 -16.52
N ASN A 73 3.86 1.96 -15.88
CA ASN A 73 4.91 2.46 -14.99
C ASN A 73 4.38 3.14 -13.71
N ALA A 74 3.16 2.85 -13.30
CA ALA A 74 2.64 3.26 -12.01
C ALA A 74 3.19 2.36 -10.90
N GLU A 75 3.55 2.96 -9.77
CA GLU A 75 4.02 2.23 -8.58
C GLU A 75 2.87 1.44 -7.96
N ILE A 76 3.10 0.16 -7.67
CA ILE A 76 2.12 -0.72 -7.00
C ILE A 76 2.38 -0.73 -5.50
N TYR A 77 1.36 -0.40 -4.73
CA TYR A 77 1.39 -0.35 -3.26
C TYR A 77 0.52 -1.45 -2.65
N GLU A 78 0.84 -1.82 -1.42
CA GLU A 78 -0.07 -2.63 -0.60
C GLU A 78 -1.47 -2.00 -0.57
N GLY A 79 -2.51 -2.82 -0.70
CA GLY A 79 -3.89 -2.37 -0.77
C GLY A 79 -4.37 -1.94 -2.16
N ASP A 80 -3.50 -1.95 -3.18
CA ASP A 80 -3.91 -1.68 -4.55
C ASP A 80 -4.70 -2.84 -5.15
N PHE A 81 -5.61 -2.50 -6.04
CA PHE A 81 -6.27 -3.45 -6.94
C PHE A 81 -5.63 -3.39 -8.33
N VAL A 82 -5.21 -4.54 -8.81
CA VAL A 82 -4.53 -4.67 -10.11
C VAL A 82 -5.35 -5.55 -11.04
N SER A 83 -5.70 -5.03 -12.20
CA SER A 83 -6.42 -5.75 -13.26
C SER A 83 -5.47 -6.18 -14.37
N THR A 84 -5.67 -7.37 -14.88
CA THR A 84 -4.87 -7.97 -15.96
C THR A 84 -5.58 -7.98 -17.31
N ASP A 85 -6.56 -7.19 -17.61
CA ASP A 85 -7.33 -7.11 -18.87
C ASP A 85 -7.93 -8.46 -19.38
N LEU A 86 -7.73 -9.54 -18.65
CA LEU A 86 -8.16 -10.88 -19.06
C LEU A 86 -9.45 -11.23 -18.32
N GLN A 87 -10.58 -10.65 -18.61
CA GLN A 87 -11.92 -11.10 -18.15
C GLN A 87 -11.98 -11.76 -16.75
N ARG A 88 -10.96 -11.54 -15.92
CA ARG A 88 -10.83 -12.06 -14.56
C ARG A 88 -11.03 -10.95 -13.56
N PRO A 89 -11.52 -11.28 -12.36
CA PRO A 89 -11.56 -10.31 -11.26
C PRO A 89 -10.15 -9.74 -11.04
N HIS A 90 -10.10 -8.49 -10.64
CA HIS A 90 -8.85 -7.84 -10.26
C HIS A 90 -8.27 -8.51 -8.99
N ASN A 91 -6.98 -8.35 -8.81
CA ASN A 91 -6.25 -8.88 -7.67
C ASN A 91 -5.94 -7.78 -6.66
N LYS A 92 -6.05 -8.09 -5.38
CA LYS A 92 -5.66 -7.18 -4.30
C LYS A 92 -4.22 -7.45 -3.87
N VAL A 93 -3.44 -6.39 -3.70
CA VAL A 93 -2.07 -6.48 -3.16
C VAL A 93 -2.13 -6.53 -1.64
N ILE A 94 -1.60 -7.59 -1.05
CA ILE A 94 -1.54 -7.79 0.39
C ILE A 94 -0.10 -8.07 0.85
N TYR A 95 0.15 -7.86 2.14
CA TYR A 95 1.38 -8.30 2.80
C TYR A 95 1.06 -9.49 3.71
N LYS A 96 1.63 -10.67 3.41
CA LYS A 96 1.37 -11.90 4.14
C LYS A 96 2.63 -12.76 4.19
N ASN A 97 2.88 -13.38 5.34
CA ASN A 97 4.02 -14.29 5.54
C ASN A 97 5.38 -13.68 5.16
N GLY A 98 5.57 -12.39 5.42
CA GLY A 98 6.84 -11.70 5.14
C GLY A 98 7.04 -11.26 3.69
N ALA A 99 6.01 -11.32 2.84
CA ALA A 99 6.09 -10.96 1.43
C ALA A 99 4.86 -10.19 0.95
N PHE A 100 5.03 -9.36 -0.08
CA PHE A 100 3.91 -8.85 -0.85
C PHE A 100 3.38 -9.94 -1.76
N MET A 101 2.06 -10.09 -1.80
CA MET A 101 1.37 -11.09 -2.57
C MET A 101 0.17 -10.49 -3.27
N PHE A 102 -0.29 -11.15 -4.34
CA PHE A 102 -1.58 -10.88 -4.93
C PHE A 102 -2.60 -11.89 -4.42
N GLU A 103 -3.65 -11.38 -3.82
CA GLU A 103 -4.83 -12.14 -3.49
C GLU A 103 -5.74 -12.18 -4.70
N CYS A 104 -5.86 -13.39 -5.27
CA CYS A 104 -6.68 -13.62 -6.47
C CYS A 104 -7.93 -14.37 -6.06
N TYR A 105 -9.08 -13.89 -6.52
CA TYR A 105 -10.33 -14.61 -6.37
C TYR A 105 -10.59 -15.42 -7.65
N ASP A 106 -10.67 -16.74 -7.51
CA ASP A 106 -11.12 -17.61 -8.61
C ASP A 106 -12.61 -17.93 -8.39
N ASP A 107 -13.45 -17.52 -9.34
CA ASP A 107 -14.91 -17.70 -9.27
C ASP A 107 -15.34 -19.17 -9.14
N ASN A 108 -14.46 -20.13 -9.41
CA ASN A 108 -14.79 -21.55 -9.41
C ASN A 108 -14.30 -22.35 -8.19
N LEU A 109 -13.37 -21.80 -7.46
CA LEU A 109 -12.76 -22.47 -6.31
C LEU A 109 -12.52 -21.40 -5.25
N TYR A 110 -13.27 -21.42 -4.18
CA TYR A 110 -13.11 -20.56 -2.99
C TYR A 110 -11.72 -20.66 -2.34
N HIS A 111 -10.67 -20.70 -3.13
CA HIS A 111 -9.28 -20.76 -2.69
C HIS A 111 -8.59 -19.45 -3.06
N ASP A 112 -8.19 -18.72 -2.03
CA ASP A 112 -7.29 -17.60 -2.20
C ASP A 112 -5.98 -18.10 -2.79
N ILE A 113 -5.73 -17.81 -4.05
CA ILE A 113 -4.46 -18.10 -4.69
C ILE A 113 -3.55 -16.90 -4.47
N PHE A 114 -2.49 -17.10 -3.68
CA PHE A 114 -1.51 -16.07 -3.40
C PHE A 114 -0.29 -16.26 -4.30
N TYR A 115 0.07 -15.22 -5.04
CA TYR A 115 1.31 -15.17 -5.79
C TYR A 115 2.22 -14.14 -5.16
N SER A 116 3.50 -14.51 -4.94
CA SER A 116 4.49 -13.53 -4.52
C SER A 116 4.75 -12.52 -5.65
N THR A 117 5.05 -11.28 -5.30
CA THR A 117 5.36 -10.25 -6.30
C THR A 117 6.58 -10.59 -7.14
N SER A 118 7.53 -11.38 -6.62
CA SER A 118 8.68 -11.89 -7.37
C SER A 118 8.29 -12.94 -8.44
N GLU A 119 7.27 -13.73 -8.20
CA GLU A 119 6.75 -14.70 -9.18
C GLU A 119 5.99 -13.98 -10.30
N LEU A 120 5.42 -12.81 -10.00
CA LEU A 120 4.69 -12.00 -10.95
C LEU A 120 5.57 -11.28 -11.96
N GLU A 121 6.80 -10.93 -11.59
CA GLU A 121 7.78 -10.43 -12.57
C GLU A 121 8.08 -11.44 -13.67
N GLN A 122 7.91 -12.74 -13.39
CA GLN A 122 8.11 -13.84 -14.35
C GLN A 122 6.83 -14.27 -15.07
N SER A 123 5.66 -13.82 -14.63
CA SER A 123 4.37 -14.20 -15.17
C SER A 123 3.73 -13.06 -15.99
N ASN A 124 2.64 -13.37 -16.67
CA ASN A 124 1.86 -12.39 -17.45
C ASN A 124 1.28 -11.21 -16.65
N TYR A 125 1.41 -11.18 -15.33
CA TYR A 125 0.99 -10.07 -14.47
C TYR A 125 1.82 -8.79 -14.63
N LYS A 126 3.00 -8.88 -15.20
CA LYS A 126 3.79 -7.73 -15.66
C LYS A 126 2.97 -6.74 -16.53
N TYR A 127 1.85 -7.20 -17.03
CA TYR A 127 0.94 -6.43 -17.88
C TYR A 127 -0.31 -5.91 -17.14
N GLY A 128 -0.41 -6.11 -15.83
CA GLY A 128 -1.51 -5.59 -15.01
C GLY A 128 -1.46 -4.08 -14.86
N LYS A 129 -2.62 -3.48 -14.58
CA LYS A 129 -2.77 -2.05 -14.33
C LYS A 129 -3.46 -1.82 -13.00
N VAL A 130 -2.93 -0.88 -12.21
CA VAL A 130 -3.60 -0.40 -10.99
C VAL A 130 -4.91 0.28 -11.39
N ILE A 131 -6.03 -0.18 -10.82
CA ILE A 131 -7.38 0.34 -11.09
C ILE A 131 -8.01 1.06 -9.90
N GLY A 132 -7.39 0.97 -8.74
CA GLY A 132 -7.86 1.57 -7.50
C GLY A 132 -7.12 1.00 -6.29
N ASN A 133 -7.60 1.30 -5.10
CA ASN A 133 -7.05 0.79 -3.84
C ASN A 133 -8.15 0.66 -2.77
N ILE A 134 -7.84 -0.10 -1.71
CA ILE A 134 -8.80 -0.41 -0.64
C ILE A 134 -9.30 0.84 0.12
N ILE A 135 -8.56 1.94 0.12
CA ILE A 135 -8.93 3.17 0.82
C ILE A 135 -9.91 4.01 0.01
N ASP A 136 -9.59 4.24 -1.29
CA ASP A 136 -10.40 5.10 -2.16
C ASP A 136 -11.54 4.33 -2.84
N ASN A 137 -11.39 3.02 -3.03
CA ASN A 137 -12.31 2.17 -3.79
C ASN A 137 -12.66 0.88 -3.02
N PRO A 138 -13.17 0.98 -1.78
CA PRO A 138 -13.49 -0.21 -0.98
C PRO A 138 -14.53 -1.11 -1.63
N GLU A 139 -15.34 -0.59 -2.55
CA GLU A 139 -16.31 -1.35 -3.34
C GLU A 139 -15.67 -2.38 -4.28
N LEU A 140 -14.37 -2.24 -4.59
CA LEU A 140 -13.62 -3.20 -5.38
C LEU A 140 -13.12 -4.39 -4.56
N ASP A 141 -13.23 -4.34 -3.24
CA ASP A 141 -12.87 -5.46 -2.36
C ASP A 141 -14.01 -6.47 -2.32
N TYR A 142 -14.10 -7.28 -3.37
CA TYR A 142 -15.08 -8.36 -3.42
C TYR A 142 -14.70 -9.46 -2.44
N LEU A 143 -15.29 -9.41 -1.26
CA LEU A 143 -15.40 -10.61 -0.45
C LEU A 143 -16.50 -11.46 -1.09
N PRO A 144 -16.25 -12.72 -1.47
CA PRO A 144 -17.34 -13.62 -1.81
C PRO A 144 -18.25 -13.71 -0.60
N SER A 145 -19.47 -13.24 -0.78
CA SER A 145 -20.53 -13.36 0.21
C SER A 145 -20.98 -14.81 0.33
#